data_92594dc81f2245536fae63db0a5fdaa0
#
_entry.id   92594dc81f2245536fae63db0a5fdaa0
#
_cell.length_a   1.000
_cell.length_b   1.000
_cell.length_c   1.000
_cell.angle_alpha   90.00
_cell.angle_beta   90.00
_cell.angle_gamma   90.00
#
_symmetry.space_group_name_H-M   'P 1'
#
loop_
_entity.id
_entity.type
_entity.pdbx_description
1 polymer ?
#
loop_
_entity_poly.entity_id
_entity_poly.type
_entity_poly.pdbx_seq_one_letter_code
_entity_poly.pdbx_strand_id
1 'polypeptide(L)'
;PDQPEKSLFLQKPMKQVKHKGGEIYEKGSWEHNVMLKWILEGAELDVEETGDFDRLEIFPKEFVGKKPGDTIQLKVLAHWKDGTVEDVTGFTRFDTNDESVAVVDGNGEVELKGKGDSHIVAFYDNGVRPMPVMLPVSQQVGSKYPKVKATTPIDKAIATKLQKVGIV
;
A
#
# COMPACT_ATOMS: atom_id res chain seq x y z
N PRO A 1 -12.37 5.05 27.45
CA PRO A 1 -13.40 4.03 27.67
C PRO A 1 -12.76 2.68 27.95
N ASP A 2 -13.29 1.93 28.96
CA ASP A 2 -12.70 0.65 29.40
C ASP A 2 -12.78 -0.45 28.33
N GLN A 3 -13.63 -0.28 27.32
CA GLN A 3 -13.83 -1.24 26.23
C GLN A 3 -14.12 -0.50 24.91
N PRO A 4 -13.11 0.06 24.25
CA PRO A 4 -13.28 0.87 23.05
C PRO A 4 -13.93 0.11 21.89
N GLU A 5 -13.64 -1.19 21.74
CA GLU A 5 -14.24 -2.04 20.70
C GLU A 5 -15.77 -2.24 20.89
N LYS A 6 -16.32 -1.96 22.05
CA LYS A 6 -17.78 -1.98 22.30
C LYS A 6 -18.46 -0.63 22.00
N SER A 7 -17.72 0.36 21.53
CA SER A 7 -18.30 1.62 21.10
C SER A 7 -19.29 1.40 19.97
N LEU A 8 -20.49 1.96 20.09
CA LEU A 8 -21.48 1.96 19.00
C LEU A 8 -20.99 2.68 17.76
N PHE A 9 -20.02 3.59 17.92
CA PHE A 9 -19.38 4.29 16.83
C PHE A 9 -18.57 3.35 15.93
N LEU A 10 -17.97 2.28 16.51
CA LEU A 10 -17.30 1.22 15.76
C LEU A 10 -18.27 0.12 15.30
N GLN A 11 -19.15 -0.33 16.20
CA GLN A 11 -19.99 -1.50 15.94
C GLN A 11 -21.05 -1.28 14.86
N LYS A 12 -21.61 -0.06 14.77
CA LYS A 12 -22.63 0.25 13.76
C LYS A 12 -22.09 0.17 12.34
N PRO A 13 -20.98 0.84 11.99
CA PRO A 13 -20.41 0.74 10.64
C PRO A 13 -20.01 -0.68 10.24
N MET A 14 -19.63 -1.53 11.18
CA MET A 14 -19.32 -2.96 10.98
C MET A 14 -20.57 -3.87 10.98
N LYS A 15 -21.78 -3.29 11.04
CA LYS A 15 -23.06 -4.04 11.11
C LYS A 15 -23.17 -5.04 12.26
N GLN A 16 -22.34 -4.91 13.30
CA GLN A 16 -22.40 -5.75 14.51
C GLN A 16 -23.61 -5.43 15.40
N VAL A 17 -24.19 -4.27 15.22
CA VAL A 17 -25.41 -3.82 15.90
C VAL A 17 -26.42 -3.37 14.85
N LYS A 18 -27.70 -3.75 15.06
CA LYS A 18 -28.79 -3.42 14.14
C LYS A 18 -28.95 -1.91 13.98
N HIS A 19 -28.82 -1.41 12.76
CA HIS A 19 -29.05 -0.01 12.36
C HIS A 19 -29.39 0.07 10.88
N LYS A 20 -29.79 1.28 10.39
CA LYS A 20 -30.25 1.48 9.00
C LYS A 20 -29.12 1.73 7.99
N GLY A 21 -27.87 1.98 8.45
CA GLY A 21 -26.77 2.46 7.61
C GLY A 21 -26.02 1.42 6.76
N GLY A 22 -26.33 0.13 6.91
CA GLY A 22 -25.58 -0.93 6.21
C GLY A 22 -24.19 -1.17 6.80
N GLU A 23 -23.36 -1.90 6.08
CA GLU A 23 -21.95 -2.12 6.39
C GLU A 23 -21.10 -1.11 5.62
N ILE A 24 -20.23 -0.42 6.35
CA ILE A 24 -19.36 0.63 5.79
C ILE A 24 -17.93 0.12 5.68
N TYR A 25 -17.46 -0.63 6.69
CA TYR A 25 -16.13 -1.23 6.72
C TYR A 25 -16.12 -2.50 7.58
N GLU A 26 -15.10 -3.33 7.37
CA GLU A 26 -14.87 -4.57 8.12
C GLU A 26 -13.95 -4.35 9.32
N LYS A 27 -14.01 -5.28 10.28
CA LYS A 27 -13.07 -5.27 11.42
C LYS A 27 -11.65 -5.52 10.93
N GLY A 28 -10.73 -4.67 11.34
CA GLY A 28 -9.32 -4.74 10.95
C GLY A 28 -8.99 -3.99 9.65
N SER A 29 -9.99 -3.42 8.96
CA SER A 29 -9.71 -2.50 7.84
C SER A 29 -9.03 -1.23 8.33
N TRP A 30 -8.45 -0.47 7.42
CA TRP A 30 -7.80 0.80 7.77
C TRP A 30 -8.77 1.80 8.42
N GLU A 31 -10.03 1.85 7.96
CA GLU A 31 -11.07 2.70 8.56
C GLU A 31 -11.34 2.31 10.01
N HIS A 32 -11.50 1.00 10.26
CA HIS A 32 -11.69 0.48 11.61
C HIS A 32 -10.50 0.83 12.50
N ASN A 33 -9.27 0.65 12.01
CA ASN A 33 -8.04 0.87 12.76
C ASN A 33 -7.87 2.36 13.13
N VAL A 34 -8.14 3.28 12.20
CA VAL A 34 -8.11 4.73 12.45
C VAL A 34 -9.12 5.11 13.53
N MET A 35 -10.36 4.66 13.41
CA MET A 35 -11.42 4.98 14.38
C MET A 35 -11.15 4.37 15.76
N LEU A 36 -10.64 3.14 15.80
CA LEU A 36 -10.27 2.49 17.05
C LEU A 36 -9.12 3.22 17.74
N LYS A 37 -8.08 3.60 16.99
CA LYS A 37 -6.95 4.38 17.51
C LYS A 37 -7.42 5.70 18.11
N TRP A 38 -8.23 6.47 17.38
CA TRP A 38 -8.80 7.72 17.89
C TRP A 38 -9.58 7.56 19.20
N ILE A 39 -10.41 6.51 19.32
CA ILE A 39 -11.14 6.22 20.57
C ILE A 39 -10.19 5.84 21.72
N LEU A 40 -9.15 5.05 21.44
CA LEU A 40 -8.13 4.65 22.41
C LEU A 40 -7.33 5.85 22.94
N GLU A 41 -7.09 6.84 22.10
CA GLU A 41 -6.41 8.10 22.43
C GLU A 41 -7.32 9.12 23.12
N GLY A 42 -8.56 8.75 23.45
CA GLY A 42 -9.49 9.57 24.24
C GLY A 42 -10.56 10.26 23.41
N ALA A 43 -10.57 10.07 22.08
CA ALA A 43 -11.52 10.68 21.13
C ALA A 43 -11.54 12.22 21.22
N GLU A 44 -10.42 12.81 21.56
CA GLU A 44 -10.25 14.25 21.62
C GLU A 44 -10.19 14.86 20.20
N LEU A 45 -10.75 16.04 20.04
CA LEU A 45 -10.56 16.83 18.85
C LEU A 45 -9.25 17.62 19.04
N ASP A 46 -8.25 17.26 18.27
CA ASP A 46 -7.02 17.99 18.23
C ASP A 46 -7.26 19.32 17.49
N VAL A 47 -7.18 20.43 18.22
CA VAL A 47 -7.35 21.79 17.68
C VAL A 47 -6.02 22.51 17.50
N GLU A 48 -4.92 21.91 17.96
CA GLU A 48 -3.57 22.38 17.72
C GLU A 48 -2.98 21.69 16.50
N GLU A 49 -2.14 22.39 15.75
CA GLU A 49 -1.41 21.86 14.60
C GLU A 49 -0.48 20.72 15.07
N THR A 50 -0.99 19.50 15.10
CA THR A 50 -0.16 18.31 15.21
C THR A 50 0.72 18.22 13.97
N GLY A 51 1.94 17.74 14.15
CA GLY A 51 3.03 17.83 13.18
C GLY A 51 2.60 17.69 11.72
N ASP A 52 2.97 18.66 10.92
CA ASP A 52 2.69 18.69 9.48
C ASP A 52 3.22 17.40 8.82
N PHE A 53 2.36 16.73 8.07
CA PHE A 53 2.77 15.61 7.24
C PHE A 53 3.80 16.05 6.19
N ASP A 54 4.91 15.31 6.06
CA ASP A 54 5.96 15.60 5.08
C ASP A 54 5.86 14.66 3.87
N ARG A 55 5.99 13.34 4.11
CA ARG A 55 5.96 12.36 3.02
C ARG A 55 5.66 10.94 3.50
N LEU A 56 5.26 10.09 2.54
CA LEU A 56 5.20 8.64 2.72
C LEU A 56 6.45 7.96 2.15
N GLU A 57 6.85 6.89 2.81
CA GLU A 57 7.75 5.90 2.25
C GLU A 57 7.09 4.52 2.26
N ILE A 58 7.27 3.76 1.18
CA ILE A 58 6.77 2.40 1.05
C ILE A 58 7.95 1.43 0.87
N PHE A 59 7.87 0.29 1.50
CA PHE A 59 8.86 -0.78 1.42
C PHE A 59 8.18 -2.12 1.12
N PRO A 60 8.82 -2.94 0.24
CA PRO A 60 9.99 -2.61 -0.55
C PRO A 60 9.70 -1.51 -1.57
N LYS A 61 10.74 -0.97 -2.20
CA LYS A 61 10.58 0.09 -3.23
C LYS A 61 10.04 -0.45 -4.56
N GLU A 62 10.14 -1.75 -4.79
CA GLU A 62 9.56 -2.49 -5.92
C GLU A 62 9.41 -3.97 -5.56
N PHE A 63 8.54 -4.68 -6.26
CA PHE A 63 8.40 -6.13 -6.16
C PHE A 63 8.45 -6.78 -7.53
N VAL A 64 9.46 -7.63 -7.76
CA VAL A 64 9.61 -8.43 -8.97
C VAL A 64 9.51 -9.89 -8.58
N GLY A 65 8.39 -10.52 -8.89
CA GLY A 65 8.17 -11.92 -8.58
C GLY A 65 8.69 -12.86 -9.66
N LYS A 66 8.57 -14.15 -9.39
CA LYS A 66 9.02 -15.25 -10.29
C LYS A 66 7.86 -16.01 -10.89
N LYS A 67 6.73 -16.08 -10.19
CA LYS A 67 5.54 -16.85 -10.60
C LYS A 67 4.27 -16.22 -10.01
N PRO A 68 3.10 -16.48 -10.60
CA PRO A 68 1.82 -16.17 -9.96
C PRO A 68 1.73 -16.83 -8.58
N GLY A 69 1.11 -16.12 -7.62
CA GLY A 69 1.00 -16.54 -6.22
C GLY A 69 2.21 -16.14 -5.35
N ASP A 70 3.26 -15.51 -5.90
CA ASP A 70 4.29 -14.92 -5.05
C ASP A 70 3.70 -13.73 -4.28
N THR A 71 3.97 -13.66 -2.98
CA THR A 71 3.48 -12.61 -2.10
C THR A 71 4.60 -11.79 -1.48
N ILE A 72 4.26 -10.56 -1.06
CA ILE A 72 5.13 -9.71 -0.25
C ILE A 72 4.30 -8.83 0.67
N GLN A 73 4.78 -8.64 1.90
CA GLN A 73 4.19 -7.70 2.85
C GLN A 73 4.77 -6.29 2.64
N LEU A 74 3.89 -5.31 2.47
CA LEU A 74 4.27 -3.91 2.43
C LEU A 74 4.43 -3.35 3.84
N LYS A 75 5.32 -2.36 3.94
CA LYS A 75 5.46 -1.49 5.09
C LYS A 75 5.38 -0.04 4.62
N VAL A 76 4.57 0.77 5.28
CA VAL A 76 4.39 2.18 4.96
C VAL A 76 4.82 3.02 6.17
N LEU A 77 5.73 3.97 5.94
CA LEU A 77 6.18 4.92 6.94
C LEU A 77 5.71 6.32 6.57
N ALA A 78 5.08 6.99 7.52
CA ALA A 78 4.80 8.42 7.46
C ALA A 78 5.97 9.19 8.10
N HIS A 79 6.44 10.22 7.43
CA HIS A 79 7.40 11.18 7.94
C HIS A 79 6.70 12.49 8.20
N TRP A 80 6.98 13.10 9.35
CA TRP A 80 6.44 14.36 9.80
C TRP A 80 7.53 15.43 9.78
N LYS A 81 7.15 16.71 9.62
CA LYS A 81 8.11 17.81 9.53
C LYS A 81 8.92 18.04 10.82
N ASP A 82 8.42 17.58 11.95
CA ASP A 82 9.12 17.60 13.23
C ASP A 82 10.23 16.53 13.33
N GLY A 83 10.38 15.69 12.30
CA GLY A 83 11.34 14.58 12.23
C GLY A 83 10.81 13.25 12.76
N THR A 84 9.58 13.20 13.26
CA THR A 84 8.93 11.95 13.68
C THR A 84 8.71 11.03 12.48
N VAL A 85 8.86 9.72 12.69
CA VAL A 85 8.60 8.67 11.70
C VAL A 85 7.75 7.60 12.34
N GLU A 86 6.61 7.30 11.71
CA GLU A 86 5.65 6.32 12.23
C GLU A 86 5.37 5.22 11.21
N ASP A 87 5.17 3.99 11.70
CA ASP A 87 4.64 2.89 10.89
C ASP A 87 3.12 3.02 10.80
N VAL A 88 2.66 3.41 9.62
CA VAL A 88 1.24 3.66 9.35
C VAL A 88 0.62 2.58 8.45
N THR A 89 1.28 1.42 8.31
CA THR A 89 0.83 0.33 7.43
C THR A 89 -0.63 -0.06 7.69
N GLY A 90 -0.99 -0.24 8.97
CA GLY A 90 -2.36 -0.64 9.38
C GLY A 90 -3.42 0.48 9.26
N PHE A 91 -3.01 1.70 8.92
CA PHE A 91 -3.89 2.86 8.72
C PHE A 91 -3.88 3.33 7.26
N THR A 92 -3.15 2.63 6.40
CA THR A 92 -2.98 2.96 5.00
C THR A 92 -4.05 2.26 4.16
N ARG A 93 -4.72 3.02 3.30
CA ARG A 93 -5.53 2.44 2.24
C ARG A 93 -4.62 2.03 1.09
N PHE A 94 -4.77 0.80 0.64
CA PHE A 94 -4.07 0.27 -0.53
C PHE A 94 -5.01 0.10 -1.71
N ASP A 95 -4.48 0.28 -2.92
CA ASP A 95 -5.19 0.05 -4.17
C ASP A 95 -4.24 -0.52 -5.23
N THR A 96 -4.77 -1.17 -6.24
CA THR A 96 -4.02 -1.69 -7.36
C THR A 96 -4.47 -1.06 -8.67
N ASN A 97 -3.52 -0.75 -9.55
CA ASN A 97 -3.87 -0.22 -10.87
C ASN A 97 -4.30 -1.32 -11.85
N ASP A 98 -3.95 -2.58 -11.59
CA ASP A 98 -4.33 -3.72 -12.44
C ASP A 98 -4.38 -5.02 -11.64
N GLU A 99 -5.59 -5.45 -11.29
CA GLU A 99 -5.84 -6.69 -10.55
C GLU A 99 -5.44 -7.96 -11.32
N SER A 100 -5.32 -7.87 -12.63
CA SER A 100 -4.84 -9.00 -13.45
C SER A 100 -3.35 -9.27 -13.27
N VAL A 101 -2.59 -8.27 -12.83
CA VAL A 101 -1.14 -8.37 -12.54
C VAL A 101 -0.89 -8.63 -11.06
N ALA A 102 -1.52 -7.85 -10.17
CA ALA A 102 -1.35 -7.98 -8.73
C ALA A 102 -2.58 -7.50 -7.98
N VAL A 103 -2.85 -8.10 -6.83
CA VAL A 103 -3.85 -7.64 -5.86
C VAL A 103 -3.17 -7.28 -4.55
N VAL A 104 -3.82 -6.49 -3.73
CA VAL A 104 -3.36 -6.12 -2.40
C VAL A 104 -4.54 -6.19 -1.42
N ASP A 105 -4.30 -6.69 -0.22
CA ASP A 105 -5.30 -6.71 0.84
C ASP A 105 -5.22 -5.44 1.72
N GLY A 106 -6.18 -5.32 2.67
CA GLY A 106 -6.24 -4.18 3.59
C GLY A 106 -5.06 -4.10 4.58
N ASN A 107 -4.27 -5.18 4.72
CA ASN A 107 -3.09 -5.23 5.58
C ASN A 107 -1.80 -4.95 4.80
N GLY A 108 -1.89 -4.74 3.48
CA GLY A 108 -0.75 -4.50 2.62
C GLY A 108 -0.01 -5.76 2.17
N GLU A 109 -0.65 -6.94 2.23
CA GLU A 109 -0.11 -8.13 1.59
C GLU A 109 -0.43 -8.08 0.09
N VAL A 110 0.61 -8.06 -0.74
CA VAL A 110 0.52 -8.05 -2.20
C VAL A 110 0.70 -9.46 -2.73
N GLU A 111 -0.19 -9.89 -3.62
CA GLU A 111 -0.08 -11.16 -4.35
C GLU A 111 -0.02 -10.92 -5.85
N LEU A 112 0.96 -11.49 -6.54
CA LEU A 112 1.06 -11.47 -7.99
C LEU A 112 0.09 -12.46 -8.62
N LYS A 113 -0.76 -12.01 -9.54
CA LYS A 113 -1.76 -12.81 -10.23
C LYS A 113 -1.34 -13.20 -11.65
N GLY A 114 -0.75 -12.28 -12.37
CA GLY A 114 -0.42 -12.48 -13.79
C GLY A 114 0.84 -11.78 -14.24
N LYS A 115 1.28 -12.14 -15.46
CA LYS A 115 2.46 -11.54 -16.09
C LYS A 115 2.18 -10.11 -16.52
N GLY A 116 3.16 -9.25 -16.34
CA GLY A 116 3.07 -7.84 -16.68
C GLY A 116 3.70 -6.95 -15.62
N ASP A 117 3.38 -5.68 -15.67
CA ASP A 117 3.76 -4.71 -14.66
C ASP A 117 2.59 -3.78 -14.31
N SER A 118 2.51 -3.44 -13.05
CA SER A 118 1.50 -2.56 -12.48
C SER A 118 2.08 -1.80 -11.28
N HIS A 119 1.23 -1.15 -10.53
CA HIS A 119 1.59 -0.47 -9.29
C HIS A 119 0.56 -0.78 -8.21
N ILE A 120 1.06 -1.03 -7.01
CA ILE A 120 0.25 -0.89 -5.79
C ILE A 120 0.42 0.55 -5.33
N VAL A 121 -0.66 1.20 -4.94
CA VAL A 121 -0.66 2.59 -4.48
C VAL A 121 -1.09 2.65 -3.03
N ALA A 122 -0.26 3.24 -2.20
CA ALA A 122 -0.54 3.50 -0.79
C ALA A 122 -1.05 4.92 -0.61
N PHE A 123 -2.12 5.08 0.17
CA PHE A 123 -2.74 6.37 0.51
C PHE A 123 -2.83 6.51 2.03
N TYR A 124 -2.23 7.53 2.56
CA TYR A 124 -2.32 7.90 3.96
C TYR A 124 -2.23 9.41 4.10
N ASP A 125 -3.14 10.02 4.84
CA ASP A 125 -3.29 11.48 4.95
C ASP A 125 -3.32 12.12 3.55
N ASN A 126 -2.49 13.14 3.29
CA ASN A 126 -2.32 13.77 1.99
C ASN A 126 -1.27 13.07 1.10
N GLY A 127 -0.70 11.95 1.58
CA GLY A 127 0.35 11.21 0.90
C GLY A 127 -0.18 10.15 -0.05
N VAL A 128 0.41 10.10 -1.25
CA VAL A 128 0.19 9.04 -2.24
C VAL A 128 1.53 8.48 -2.66
N ARG A 129 1.71 7.15 -2.56
CA ARG A 129 2.98 6.53 -2.94
C ARG A 129 2.75 5.26 -3.76
N PRO A 130 3.12 5.26 -5.05
CA PRO A 130 3.10 4.05 -5.86
C PRO A 130 4.33 3.17 -5.57
N MET A 131 4.14 1.87 -5.62
CA MET A 131 5.17 0.83 -5.58
C MET A 131 5.04 -0.06 -6.81
N PRO A 132 6.05 -0.11 -7.69
CA PRO A 132 6.02 -0.97 -8.87
C PRO A 132 5.97 -2.45 -8.50
N VAL A 133 5.09 -3.19 -9.15
CA VAL A 133 4.98 -4.65 -9.07
C VAL A 133 5.13 -5.25 -10.46
N MET A 134 5.90 -6.32 -10.58
CA MET A 134 6.21 -6.91 -11.86
C MET A 134 6.26 -8.44 -11.76
N LEU A 135 5.66 -9.09 -12.75
CA LEU A 135 5.89 -10.50 -13.01
C LEU A 135 6.39 -10.63 -14.46
N PRO A 136 7.65 -11.06 -14.67
CA PRO A 136 8.24 -11.10 -15.99
C PRO A 136 7.44 -11.91 -17.01
N VAL A 137 7.27 -11.35 -18.21
CA VAL A 137 6.52 -12.00 -19.30
C VAL A 137 7.31 -13.11 -19.99
N SER A 138 8.65 -13.10 -19.87
CA SER A 138 9.54 -14.11 -20.46
C SER A 138 10.68 -14.49 -19.52
N GLN A 139 11.49 -15.45 -19.93
CA GLN A 139 12.71 -15.88 -19.22
C GLN A 139 13.94 -15.00 -19.53
N GLN A 140 13.79 -14.00 -20.41
CA GLN A 140 14.86 -13.09 -20.81
C GLN A 140 14.99 -11.92 -19.84
N VAL A 141 15.38 -12.22 -18.62
CA VAL A 141 15.53 -11.26 -17.52
C VAL A 141 16.94 -11.28 -16.94
N GLY A 142 17.34 -10.21 -16.29
CA GLY A 142 18.64 -10.12 -15.63
C GLY A 142 19.81 -10.41 -16.57
N SER A 143 20.66 -11.38 -16.25
CA SER A 143 21.84 -11.75 -17.07
C SER A 143 21.49 -12.40 -18.42
N LYS A 144 20.27 -12.89 -18.59
CA LYS A 144 19.78 -13.47 -19.86
C LYS A 144 19.20 -12.43 -20.81
N TYR A 145 19.06 -11.19 -20.36
CA TYR A 145 18.55 -10.12 -21.20
C TYR A 145 19.61 -9.70 -22.25
N PRO A 146 19.23 -9.47 -23.51
CA PRO A 146 20.17 -9.04 -24.54
C PRO A 146 20.87 -7.73 -24.17
N LYS A 147 22.12 -7.60 -24.59
CA LYS A 147 22.85 -6.33 -24.42
C LYS A 147 22.25 -5.27 -25.34
N VAL A 148 21.65 -4.25 -24.74
CA VAL A 148 21.06 -3.12 -25.46
C VAL A 148 22.02 -1.92 -25.36
N LYS A 149 22.25 -1.22 -26.49
CA LYS A 149 23.02 0.02 -26.51
C LYS A 149 22.11 1.15 -26.00
N ALA A 150 22.34 1.60 -24.79
CA ALA A 150 21.64 2.71 -24.17
C ALA A 150 22.58 3.92 -24.11
N THR A 151 22.30 4.95 -24.89
CA THR A 151 23.16 6.12 -25.05
C THR A 151 22.73 7.29 -24.17
N THR A 152 21.42 7.42 -23.91
CA THR A 152 20.86 8.48 -23.09
C THR A 152 20.44 7.96 -21.71
N PRO A 153 20.23 8.83 -20.70
CA PRO A 153 19.62 8.44 -19.43
C PRO A 153 18.23 7.82 -19.60
N ILE A 154 17.46 8.27 -20.59
CA ILE A 154 16.12 7.73 -20.90
C ILE A 154 16.25 6.30 -21.42
N ASP A 155 17.17 6.05 -22.40
CA ASP A 155 17.40 4.70 -22.91
C ASP A 155 17.79 3.73 -21.80
N LYS A 156 18.63 4.18 -20.84
CA LYS A 156 19.04 3.37 -19.70
C LYS A 156 17.87 3.03 -18.80
N ALA A 157 16.98 3.99 -18.50
CA ALA A 157 15.80 3.78 -17.68
C ALA A 157 14.83 2.78 -18.35
N ILE A 158 14.56 2.97 -19.64
CA ILE A 158 13.71 2.07 -20.44
C ILE A 158 14.32 0.66 -20.49
N ALA A 159 15.60 0.53 -20.84
CA ALA A 159 16.29 -0.76 -20.92
C ALA A 159 16.25 -1.50 -19.55
N THR A 160 16.45 -0.77 -18.45
CA THR A 160 16.35 -1.35 -17.10
C THR A 160 14.94 -1.88 -16.82
N LYS A 161 13.89 -1.14 -17.18
CA LYS A 161 12.50 -1.57 -17.01
C LYS A 161 12.21 -2.80 -17.89
N LEU A 162 12.56 -2.77 -19.17
CA LEU A 162 12.34 -3.88 -20.09
C LEU A 162 13.06 -5.16 -19.64
N GLN A 163 14.30 -5.02 -19.12
CA GLN A 163 15.06 -6.14 -18.55
C GLN A 163 14.38 -6.77 -17.36
N LYS A 164 13.73 -5.98 -16.49
CA LYS A 164 12.97 -6.48 -15.32
C LYS A 164 11.70 -7.21 -15.75
N VAL A 165 11.00 -6.68 -16.74
CA VAL A 165 9.74 -7.24 -17.24
C VAL A 165 9.97 -8.39 -18.22
N GLY A 166 11.17 -8.52 -18.78
CA GLY A 166 11.53 -9.57 -19.75
C GLY A 166 10.96 -9.32 -21.14
N ILE A 167 10.86 -8.06 -21.58
CA ILE A 167 10.45 -7.65 -22.92
C ILE A 167 11.70 -7.31 -23.72
N VAL A 168 11.86 -7.96 -24.88
CA VAL A 168 12.98 -7.78 -25.82
C VAL A 168 12.49 -7.12 -27.09
#